data_03a53811ddeb2e8f006ff912aedf378c
#
_entry.id   03a53811ddeb2e8f006ff912aedf378c
#
_cell.length_a   1.000
_cell.length_b   1.000
_cell.length_c   1.000
_cell.angle_alpha   90.00
_cell.angle_beta   90.00
_cell.angle_gamma   90.00
#
_symmetry.space_group_name_H-M   'P 1'
#
loop_
_entity.id
_entity.type
_entity.pdbx_description
1 polymer ?
#
loop_
_entity_poly.entity_id
_entity_poly.type
_entity_poly.pdbx_seq_one_letter_code
_entity_poly.pdbx_strand_id
1 'polypeptide(L)'
;MADIERARQLRKQETWAERLVWRWLRDRRFNGYKFRRQHPAGAYYLDFFCEEARLNIELDGRQHGFLDGQHHDAVREEFLKSRGIKTLRFWNSHLRRNDQSIRDTIFNELQARAPHPMPDYCRPVNSTTETKVL
;
A
#
# COMPACT_ATOMS: atom_id res chain seq x y z
N MET A 1 1.21 21.62 -8.55
CA MET A 1 0.96 20.85 -9.77
C MET A 1 1.84 19.62 -9.80
N ALA A 2 1.34 18.51 -10.26
CA ALA A 2 2.11 17.27 -10.28
C ALA A 2 3.26 17.35 -11.28
N ASP A 3 4.44 16.96 -10.84
CA ASP A 3 5.63 16.90 -11.70
C ASP A 3 5.73 15.52 -12.32
N ILE A 4 5.22 15.39 -13.55
CA ILE A 4 5.17 14.12 -14.27
C ILE A 4 6.58 13.60 -14.55
N GLU A 5 7.51 14.49 -14.86
CA GLU A 5 8.88 14.10 -15.16
C GLU A 5 9.57 13.55 -13.92
N ARG A 6 9.35 14.20 -12.77
CA ARG A 6 9.91 13.70 -11.51
C ARG A 6 9.36 12.33 -11.15
N ALA A 7 8.06 12.12 -11.35
CA ALA A 7 7.44 10.82 -11.11
C ALA A 7 8.03 9.75 -12.02
N ARG A 8 8.29 10.08 -13.28
CA ARG A 8 8.94 9.15 -14.21
C ARG A 8 10.35 8.77 -13.77
N GLN A 9 11.11 9.76 -13.31
CA GLN A 9 12.45 9.51 -12.79
C GLN A 9 12.43 8.58 -11.59
N LEU A 10 11.51 8.81 -10.68
CA LEU A 10 11.36 7.97 -9.49
C LEU A 10 11.01 6.52 -9.86
N ARG A 11 10.16 6.33 -10.87
CA ARG A 11 9.83 4.98 -11.33
C ARG A 11 11.03 4.26 -11.95
N LYS A 12 11.93 5.00 -12.61
CA LYS A 12 13.14 4.42 -13.18
C LYS A 12 14.14 4.01 -12.12
N GLN A 13 14.07 4.61 -10.94
CA GLN A 13 15.00 4.34 -9.84
C GLN A 13 14.43 3.35 -8.83
N GLU A 14 13.37 2.62 -9.20
CA GLU A 14 12.73 1.73 -8.23
C GLU A 14 13.63 0.57 -7.80
N THR A 15 13.46 0.18 -6.54
CA THR A 15 14.23 -0.88 -5.92
C THR A 15 13.62 -2.25 -6.23
N TRP A 16 14.34 -3.33 -5.83
CA TRP A 16 13.81 -4.69 -5.97
C TRP A 16 12.50 -4.88 -5.19
N ALA A 17 12.42 -4.25 -4.01
CA ALA A 17 11.23 -4.34 -3.17
C ALA A 17 10.04 -3.67 -3.85
N GLU A 18 10.26 -2.49 -4.41
CA GLU A 18 9.21 -1.78 -5.12
C GLU A 18 8.74 -2.56 -6.35
N ARG A 19 9.68 -3.18 -7.08
CA ARG A 19 9.33 -4.02 -8.23
C ARG A 19 8.49 -5.21 -7.81
N LEU A 20 8.84 -5.83 -6.70
CA LEU A 20 8.09 -6.98 -6.19
C LEU A 20 6.66 -6.59 -5.83
N VAL A 21 6.51 -5.54 -5.04
CA VAL A 21 5.19 -5.09 -4.60
C VAL A 21 4.37 -4.59 -5.79
N TRP A 22 4.99 -3.87 -6.71
CA TRP A 22 4.27 -3.41 -7.91
C TRP A 22 3.73 -4.58 -8.72
N ARG A 23 4.46 -5.68 -8.76
CA ARG A 23 3.99 -6.89 -9.45
C ARG A 23 2.71 -7.44 -8.82
N TRP A 24 2.55 -7.30 -7.52
CA TRP A 24 1.31 -7.70 -6.86
C TRP A 24 0.15 -6.76 -7.18
N LEU A 25 0.43 -5.47 -7.27
CA LEU A 25 -0.60 -4.42 -7.27
C LEU A 25 -1.03 -3.97 -8.66
N ARG A 26 -0.17 -4.11 -9.65
CA ARG A 26 -0.42 -3.58 -11.00
C ARG A 26 -1.60 -4.28 -11.67
N ASP A 27 -2.20 -3.58 -12.62
CA ASP A 27 -3.25 -4.14 -13.48
C ASP A 27 -4.44 -4.71 -12.69
N ARG A 28 -4.74 -4.11 -11.55
CA ARG A 28 -5.83 -4.53 -10.66
C ARG A 28 -5.70 -5.98 -10.19
N ARG A 29 -4.48 -6.51 -10.16
CA ARG A 29 -4.23 -7.89 -9.75
C ARG A 29 -4.55 -8.16 -8.29
N PHE A 30 -4.49 -7.13 -7.46
CA PHE A 30 -4.73 -7.27 -6.03
C PHE A 30 -6.23 -7.08 -5.75
N ASN A 31 -6.98 -8.12 -5.95
CA ASN A 31 -8.44 -8.17 -5.71
C ASN A 31 -9.22 -7.04 -6.39
N GLY A 32 -8.76 -6.64 -7.58
CA GLY A 32 -9.44 -5.63 -8.37
C GLY A 32 -9.14 -4.20 -7.99
N TYR A 33 -8.32 -3.96 -6.98
CA TYR A 33 -7.98 -2.61 -6.57
C TYR A 33 -7.00 -1.98 -7.54
N LYS A 34 -7.24 -0.71 -7.86
CA LYS A 34 -6.35 0.04 -8.73
C LYS A 34 -5.32 0.79 -7.90
N PHE A 35 -4.05 0.53 -8.18
CA PHE A 35 -2.94 1.22 -7.56
C PHE A 35 -2.15 2.03 -8.58
N ARG A 36 -1.62 3.15 -8.14
CA ARG A 36 -0.70 3.98 -8.93
C ARG A 36 0.61 4.07 -8.16
N ARG A 37 1.72 3.98 -8.87
CA ARG A 37 3.03 4.18 -8.23
C ARG A 37 3.50 5.60 -8.42
N GLN A 38 4.28 6.06 -7.43
CA GLN A 38 4.84 7.41 -7.42
C GLN A 38 3.77 8.46 -7.68
N HIS A 39 2.68 8.34 -6.93
CA HIS A 39 1.53 9.23 -7.10
C HIS A 39 1.76 10.54 -6.35
N PRO A 40 1.63 11.69 -7.03
CA PRO A 40 1.81 12.97 -6.37
C PRO A 40 0.69 13.28 -5.39
N ALA A 41 1.06 13.77 -4.21
CA ALA A 41 0.11 14.21 -3.19
C ALA A 41 0.70 15.45 -2.53
N GLY A 42 0.27 16.63 -2.96
CA GLY A 42 0.88 17.88 -2.51
C GLY A 42 2.34 17.92 -2.88
N ALA A 43 3.20 18.13 -1.90
CA ALA A 43 4.65 18.17 -2.09
C ALA A 43 5.29 16.79 -2.06
N TYR A 44 4.51 15.74 -1.88
CA TYR A 44 5.02 14.38 -1.67
C TYR A 44 4.69 13.47 -2.82
N TYR A 45 5.45 12.37 -2.91
CA TYR A 45 5.15 11.27 -3.83
C TYR A 45 4.87 10.02 -3.00
N LEU A 46 3.76 9.37 -3.31
CA LEU A 46 3.35 8.15 -2.62
C LEU A 46 3.82 6.95 -3.43
N ASP A 47 4.47 6.00 -2.77
CA ASP A 47 5.04 4.85 -3.48
C ASP A 47 3.96 4.07 -4.24
N PHE A 48 2.92 3.64 -3.54
CA PHE A 48 1.81 2.92 -4.15
C PHE A 48 0.51 3.43 -3.53
N PHE A 49 -0.31 4.06 -4.32
CA PHE A 49 -1.53 4.68 -3.83
C PHE A 49 -2.78 4.09 -4.46
N CYS A 50 -3.73 3.71 -3.62
CA CYS A 50 -5.06 3.29 -4.04
C CYS A 50 -6.04 4.42 -3.70
N GLU A 51 -6.56 5.08 -4.71
CA GLU A 51 -7.47 6.22 -4.54
C GLU A 51 -8.77 5.80 -3.85
N GLU A 52 -9.31 4.68 -4.29
CA GLU A 52 -10.59 4.20 -3.79
C GLU A 52 -10.56 3.95 -2.28
N ALA A 53 -9.48 3.35 -1.81
CA ALA A 53 -9.33 3.03 -0.39
C ALA A 53 -8.61 4.13 0.39
N ARG A 54 -8.09 5.15 -0.29
CA ARG A 54 -7.28 6.19 0.31
C ARG A 54 -6.14 5.57 1.11
N LEU A 55 -5.49 4.61 0.49
CA LEU A 55 -4.43 3.84 1.14
C LEU A 55 -3.13 4.00 0.37
N ASN A 56 -2.08 4.36 1.10
CA ASN A 56 -0.72 4.46 0.59
C ASN A 56 0.12 3.34 1.19
N ILE A 57 0.88 2.66 0.34
CA ILE A 57 1.81 1.62 0.79
C ILE A 57 3.21 2.11 0.51
N GLU A 58 4.07 2.06 1.53
CA GLU A 58 5.45 2.50 1.42
C GLU A 58 6.41 1.42 1.86
N LEU A 59 7.52 1.36 1.15
CA LEU A 59 8.58 0.40 1.45
C LEU A 59 9.82 1.16 1.87
N ASP A 60 10.42 0.73 2.97
CA ASP A 60 11.59 1.39 3.51
C ASP A 60 12.73 0.38 3.67
N GLY A 61 13.84 0.66 3.01
CA GLY A 61 15.04 -0.15 3.14
C GLY A 61 15.94 0.28 4.28
N ARG A 62 15.66 1.44 4.87
CA ARG A 62 16.47 1.98 5.95
C ARG A 62 16.00 1.40 7.29
N GLN A 63 16.95 1.03 8.10
CA GLN A 63 16.65 0.46 9.42
C GLN A 63 16.62 1.50 10.52
N HIS A 64 17.05 2.73 10.23
CA HIS A 64 17.16 3.76 11.24
C HIS A 64 16.54 5.06 10.77
N GLY A 65 15.63 5.59 11.54
CA GLY A 65 15.22 6.97 11.38
C GLY A 65 16.20 7.86 12.11
N PHE A 66 16.91 8.70 11.38
CA PHE A 66 17.58 9.82 12.01
C PHE A 66 16.52 10.77 12.55
N LEU A 67 16.87 11.56 13.54
CA LEU A 67 15.92 12.50 14.14
C LEU A 67 15.24 13.38 13.10
N ASP A 68 16.03 13.88 12.14
CA ASP A 68 15.49 14.71 11.07
C ASP A 68 14.51 13.95 10.20
N GLY A 69 14.84 12.70 9.89
CA GLY A 69 13.96 11.85 9.10
C GLY A 69 12.64 11.59 9.81
N GLN A 70 12.69 11.37 11.11
CA GLN A 70 11.49 11.16 11.91
C GLN A 70 10.60 12.40 11.91
N HIS A 71 11.20 13.58 11.99
CA HIS A 71 10.45 14.84 11.96
C HIS A 71 9.74 15.02 10.62
N HIS A 72 10.46 14.81 9.53
CA HIS A 72 9.87 14.89 8.19
C HIS A 72 8.76 13.87 8.00
N ASP A 73 8.93 12.68 8.53
CA ASP A 73 7.91 11.64 8.47
C ASP A 73 6.65 12.07 9.21
N ALA A 74 6.80 12.67 10.37
CA ALA A 74 5.66 13.12 11.16
C ALA A 74 4.86 14.21 10.43
N VAL A 75 5.55 15.18 9.82
CA VAL A 75 4.90 16.24 9.05
C VAL A 75 4.18 15.66 7.84
N ARG A 76 4.84 14.73 7.15
CA ARG A 76 4.26 14.07 5.99
C ARG A 76 3.02 13.27 6.36
N GLU A 77 3.09 12.51 7.43
CA GLU A 77 1.95 11.70 7.88
C GLU A 77 0.78 12.56 8.28
N GLU A 78 1.03 13.67 8.96
CA GLU A 78 -0.03 14.59 9.34
C GLU A 78 -0.72 15.17 8.11
N PHE A 79 0.06 15.54 7.10
CA PHE A 79 -0.49 16.03 5.83
C PHE A 79 -1.36 14.98 5.16
N LEU A 80 -0.86 13.75 5.05
CA LEU A 80 -1.61 12.66 4.41
C LEU A 80 -2.86 12.33 5.20
N LYS A 81 -2.76 12.31 6.51
CA LYS A 81 -3.90 12.06 7.39
C LYS A 81 -4.97 13.12 7.20
N SER A 82 -4.58 14.39 7.04
CA SER A 82 -5.53 15.47 6.79
C SER A 82 -6.28 15.28 5.48
N ARG A 83 -5.72 14.51 4.55
CA ARG A 83 -6.34 14.17 3.27
C ARG A 83 -7.09 12.85 3.32
N GLY A 84 -7.22 12.24 4.49
CA GLY A 84 -7.89 10.97 4.65
C GLY A 84 -7.10 9.77 4.13
N ILE A 85 -5.80 9.92 3.98
CA ILE A 85 -4.92 8.89 3.45
C ILE A 85 -4.22 8.18 4.59
N LYS A 86 -4.36 6.85 4.64
CA LYS A 86 -3.64 6.03 5.59
C LYS A 86 -2.40 5.45 4.92
N THR A 87 -1.29 5.44 5.63
CA THR A 87 -0.04 4.85 5.13
C THR A 87 0.28 3.57 5.86
N LEU A 88 0.53 2.51 5.10
CA LEU A 88 1.11 1.28 5.61
C LEU A 88 2.56 1.26 5.19
N ARG A 89 3.46 1.18 6.14
CA ARG A 89 4.89 1.17 5.87
C ARG A 89 5.47 -0.19 6.23
N PHE A 90 6.22 -0.76 5.30
CA PHE A 90 6.85 -2.06 5.50
C PHE A 90 8.35 -1.97 5.27
N TRP A 91 9.11 -2.73 6.06
CA TRP A 91 10.54 -2.83 5.86
C TRP A 91 10.85 -3.82 4.75
N ASN A 92 11.87 -3.54 3.96
CA ASN A 92 12.30 -4.47 2.91
C ASN A 92 12.67 -5.83 3.49
N SER A 93 13.27 -5.84 4.68
CA SER A 93 13.62 -7.09 5.35
C SER A 93 12.39 -7.94 5.66
N HIS A 94 11.27 -7.31 5.97
CA HIS A 94 10.02 -8.02 6.24
C HIS A 94 9.49 -8.69 4.96
N LEU A 95 9.63 -8.01 3.83
CA LEU A 95 9.26 -8.61 2.54
C LEU A 95 10.01 -9.90 2.27
N ARG A 96 11.29 -9.94 2.61
CA ARG A 96 12.10 -11.14 2.42
C ARG A 96 11.71 -12.28 3.33
N ARG A 97 11.30 -11.96 4.55
CA ARG A 97 11.01 -12.97 5.56
C ARG A 97 9.60 -13.50 5.49
N ASN A 98 8.64 -12.62 5.21
CA ASN A 98 7.23 -13.03 5.24
C ASN A 98 6.38 -12.10 4.38
N ASP A 99 6.46 -12.29 3.08
CA ASP A 99 5.69 -11.48 2.14
C ASP A 99 4.19 -11.75 2.25
N GLN A 100 3.79 -12.95 2.66
CA GLN A 100 2.38 -13.27 2.81
C GLN A 100 1.73 -12.44 3.91
N SER A 101 2.43 -12.23 5.01
CA SER A 101 1.95 -11.40 6.11
C SER A 101 1.69 -9.96 5.62
N ILE A 102 2.57 -9.45 4.77
CA ILE A 102 2.41 -8.12 4.19
C ILE A 102 1.19 -8.07 3.28
N ARG A 103 1.02 -9.07 2.42
CA ARG A 103 -0.15 -9.13 1.53
C ARG A 103 -1.44 -9.20 2.32
N ASP A 104 -1.46 -9.99 3.38
CA ASP A 104 -2.65 -10.10 4.23
C ASP A 104 -2.99 -8.77 4.88
N THR A 105 -1.98 -8.06 5.37
CA THR A 105 -2.17 -6.76 5.99
C THR A 105 -2.75 -5.76 4.98
N ILE A 106 -2.21 -5.74 3.77
CA ILE A 106 -2.69 -4.86 2.71
C ILE A 106 -4.14 -5.21 2.37
N PHE A 107 -4.42 -6.49 2.18
CA PHE A 107 -5.76 -6.94 1.83
C PHE A 107 -6.78 -6.57 2.89
N ASN A 108 -6.45 -6.81 4.15
CA ASN A 108 -7.36 -6.51 5.25
C ASN A 108 -7.66 -5.02 5.33
N GLU A 109 -6.65 -4.18 5.13
CA GLU A 109 -6.84 -2.74 5.16
C GLU A 109 -7.69 -2.27 3.98
N LEU A 110 -7.44 -2.80 2.79
CA LEU A 110 -8.23 -2.46 1.61
C LEU A 110 -9.69 -2.82 1.79
N GLN A 111 -9.95 -4.01 2.27
CA GLN A 111 -11.33 -4.47 2.49
C GLN A 111 -12.04 -3.67 3.58
N ALA A 112 -11.31 -3.25 4.59
CA ALA A 112 -11.88 -2.43 5.66
C ALA A 112 -12.24 -1.04 5.17
N ARG A 113 -11.46 -0.49 4.23
CA ARG A 113 -11.65 0.88 3.76
C ARG A 113 -12.53 0.99 2.51
N ALA A 114 -12.44 0.02 1.62
CA ALA A 114 -13.20 0.02 0.37
C ALA A 114 -13.49 -1.42 -0.05
N PRO A 115 -14.49 -2.06 0.57
CA PRO A 115 -14.74 -3.48 0.32
C PRO A 115 -15.01 -3.80 -1.13
N HIS A 116 -14.32 -4.82 -1.66
CA HIS A 116 -14.59 -5.39 -2.96
C HIS A 116 -15.16 -6.79 -2.78
N PRO A 117 -16.09 -7.22 -3.62
CA PRO A 117 -16.56 -8.59 -3.56
C PRO A 117 -15.43 -9.56 -3.88
N MET A 118 -15.34 -10.63 -3.10
CA MET A 118 -14.34 -11.66 -3.35
C MET A 118 -14.92 -12.69 -4.34
N PRO A 119 -14.10 -13.15 -5.29
CA PRO A 119 -14.52 -14.26 -6.14
C PRO A 119 -14.87 -15.46 -5.28
N ASP A 120 -15.84 -16.22 -5.69
CA ASP A 120 -16.31 -17.36 -4.92
C ASP A 120 -15.20 -18.35 -4.58
N TYR A 121 -14.29 -18.57 -5.54
CA TYR A 121 -13.19 -19.48 -5.32
C TYR A 121 -12.14 -18.98 -4.32
N CYS A 122 -12.18 -17.68 -4.01
CA CYS A 122 -11.27 -17.07 -3.04
C CYS A 122 -11.88 -16.93 -1.66
N ARG A 123 -13.17 -17.21 -1.53
CA ARG A 123 -13.82 -17.07 -0.24
C ARG A 123 -13.31 -18.14 0.70
N PRO A 124 -12.86 -17.76 1.89
CA PRO A 124 -12.46 -18.77 2.86
C PRO A 124 -13.68 -19.60 3.21
N VAL A 125 -13.46 -20.90 3.32
CA VAL A 125 -14.49 -21.77 3.82
C VAL A 125 -14.70 -21.38 5.27
N ASN A 126 -15.81 -20.73 5.52
CA ASN A 126 -16.08 -20.22 6.84
C ASN A 126 -17.14 -21.06 7.51
N SER A 127 -16.74 -21.78 8.52
CA SER A 127 -17.64 -22.59 9.28
C SER A 127 -18.75 -21.78 9.94
N THR A 128 -18.51 -20.51 10.18
CA THR A 128 -19.55 -19.66 10.77
C THR A 128 -20.75 -19.49 9.85
N THR A 129 -20.54 -19.61 8.55
CA THR A 129 -21.64 -19.54 7.61
C THR A 129 -22.59 -20.68 7.80
N GLU A 130 -22.04 -21.84 8.06
CA GLU A 130 -22.84 -23.04 8.33
C GLU A 130 -23.63 -22.89 9.62
N THR A 131 -22.97 -22.32 10.62
CA THR A 131 -23.62 -22.10 11.90
C THR A 131 -24.84 -21.19 11.77
N LYS A 132 -24.77 -20.21 10.90
CA LYS A 132 -25.87 -19.29 10.71
C LYS A 132 -27.08 -19.91 10.08
N VAL A 133 -26.90 -20.97 9.38
CA VAL A 133 -27.98 -21.67 8.71
C VAL A 133 -28.89 -22.34 9.73
N LEU A 134 -28.31 -22.64 10.85
CA LEU A 134 -29.06 -23.24 11.92
C LEU A 134 -29.96 -22.22 12.62
#